data_4baf577af5a72cf2b5b5f1ea42bf1be3
#
_entry.id   4baf577af5a72cf2b5b5f1ea42bf1be3
#
_cell.length_a   1.000
_cell.length_b   1.000
_cell.length_c   1.000
_cell.angle_alpha   90.00
_cell.angle_beta   90.00
_cell.angle_gamma   90.00
#
_symmetry.space_group_name_H-M   'P 1'
#
loop_
_entity.id
_entity.type
_entity.pdbx_description
1 polymer ?
#
loop_
_entity_poly.entity_id
_entity_poly.type
_entity_poly.pdbx_seq_one_letter_code
_entity_poly.pdbx_strand_id
1 'polypeptide(L)'
;MIFTTENVLSPGDMDVLIEAAYRQIFFHAFKWDREPFLESQLRNGQITVRDFIRGLLLSNTFVTSFYEKNSNYRYVEQCVQRVLGRDVYSEQEKIAWSIVVATKGYGGFIDDLLNSDEYLESFGYDTVPYQRRRNLPGRDEGEMPFNLKSPRYDSYYRGILGFPQIVWQNEIRRFVPQDKKPKAGDPANFLNVARSLGSAQGKTTPRVSTGNLDYLSKVPRR
;
A
#
# COMPACT_ATOMS: atom_id res chain seq x y z
N MET A 1 5.00 19.74 15.86
CA MET A 1 3.98 20.79 15.58
C MET A 1 3.02 20.19 14.58
N ILE A 2 1.74 20.13 14.94
CA ILE A 2 0.69 19.58 14.05
C ILE A 2 0.30 20.70 13.06
N PHE A 3 0.34 20.37 11.76
CA PHE A 3 0.03 21.31 10.69
C PHE A 3 -1.44 21.14 10.28
N THR A 4 -2.25 22.14 10.55
CA THR A 4 -3.68 22.21 10.21
C THR A 4 -4.01 23.56 9.60
N THR A 5 -5.03 23.62 8.74
CA THR A 5 -5.48 24.88 8.15
C THR A 5 -5.98 25.89 9.18
N GLU A 6 -6.45 25.44 10.34
CA GLU A 6 -6.86 26.31 11.43
C GLU A 6 -5.71 27.16 12.00
N ASN A 7 -4.48 26.65 11.89
CA ASN A 7 -3.28 27.32 12.37
C ASN A 7 -2.60 28.22 11.32
N VAL A 8 -3.17 28.31 10.13
CA VAL A 8 -2.64 29.12 9.03
C VAL A 8 -3.13 30.55 9.17
N LEU A 9 -2.27 31.43 9.65
CA LEU A 9 -2.55 32.86 9.82
C LEU A 9 -1.96 33.74 8.72
N SER A 10 -0.99 33.20 7.98
CA SER A 10 -0.28 33.91 6.92
C SER A 10 -0.02 33.04 5.69
N PRO A 11 0.26 33.62 4.51
CA PRO A 11 0.68 32.85 3.34
C PRO A 11 1.92 31.99 3.59
N GLY A 12 2.84 32.45 4.45
CA GLY A 12 4.02 31.69 4.83
C GLY A 12 3.69 30.42 5.63
N ASP A 13 2.66 30.45 6.45
CA ASP A 13 2.22 29.27 7.21
C ASP A 13 1.63 28.21 6.26
N MET A 14 0.94 28.64 5.19
CA MET A 14 0.45 27.73 4.16
C MET A 14 1.60 27.05 3.42
N ASP A 15 2.68 27.78 3.12
CA ASP A 15 3.87 27.18 2.50
C ASP A 15 4.52 26.15 3.40
N VAL A 16 4.57 26.39 4.70
CA VAL A 16 5.06 25.44 5.70
C VAL A 16 4.17 24.20 5.77
N LEU A 17 2.85 24.37 5.72
CA LEU A 17 1.87 23.27 5.68
C LEU A 17 2.07 22.41 4.42
N ILE A 18 2.17 23.05 3.26
CA ILE A 18 2.42 22.36 1.98
C ILE A 18 3.74 21.58 2.04
N GLU A 19 4.81 22.18 2.56
CA GLU A 19 6.11 21.52 2.71
C GLU A 19 6.04 20.33 3.66
N ALA A 20 5.28 20.46 4.75
CA ALA A 20 5.04 19.34 5.68
C ALA A 20 4.31 18.18 5.01
N ALA A 21 3.31 18.47 4.15
CA ALA A 21 2.60 17.46 3.39
C ALA A 21 3.53 16.71 2.41
N TYR A 22 4.34 17.45 1.65
CA TYR A 22 5.34 16.83 0.78
C TYR A 22 6.35 15.97 1.56
N ARG A 23 6.83 16.48 2.69
CA ARG A 23 7.75 15.74 3.55
C ARG A 23 7.14 14.46 4.09
N GLN A 24 5.86 14.48 4.47
CA GLN A 24 5.15 13.30 4.95
C GLN A 24 4.96 12.25 3.84
N ILE A 25 4.61 12.68 2.62
CA ILE A 25 4.28 11.76 1.53
C ILE A 25 5.53 11.29 0.78
N PHE A 26 6.45 12.19 0.44
CA PHE A 26 7.62 11.86 -0.38
C PHE A 26 8.91 11.75 0.40
N PHE A 27 8.97 12.32 1.62
CA PHE A 27 10.17 12.55 2.43
C PHE A 27 11.04 13.68 1.87
N HIS A 28 11.40 13.64 0.59
CA HIS A 28 12.03 14.73 -0.15
C HIS A 28 11.27 14.94 -1.46
N ALA A 29 10.76 16.14 -1.67
CA ALA A 29 10.21 16.55 -2.93
C ALA A 29 11.14 17.57 -3.58
N PHE A 30 11.72 17.20 -4.72
CA PHE A 30 12.42 18.17 -5.56
C PHE A 30 11.42 19.09 -6.25
N LYS A 31 11.88 20.21 -6.77
CA LYS A 31 10.99 21.17 -7.46
C LYS A 31 10.21 20.56 -8.62
N TRP A 32 10.81 19.61 -9.34
CA TRP A 32 10.17 18.91 -10.46
C TRP A 32 9.19 17.81 -10.05
N ASP A 33 9.22 17.39 -8.77
CA ASP A 33 8.29 16.40 -8.21
C ASP A 33 7.04 17.05 -7.62
N ARG A 34 7.03 18.38 -7.58
CA ARG A 34 5.92 19.13 -6.98
C ARG A 34 4.77 19.29 -7.98
N GLU A 35 3.57 19.43 -7.44
CA GLU A 35 2.33 19.61 -8.18
C GLU A 35 1.81 21.06 -7.99
N PRO A 36 2.34 22.04 -8.76
CA PRO A 36 2.02 23.45 -8.54
C PRO A 36 0.52 23.76 -8.66
N PHE A 37 -0.20 22.98 -9.47
CA PHE A 37 -1.64 23.14 -9.64
C PHE A 37 -2.38 22.81 -8.34
N LEU A 38 -2.08 21.67 -7.72
CA LEU A 38 -2.67 21.26 -6.44
C LEU A 38 -2.30 22.24 -5.32
N GLU A 39 -1.05 22.72 -5.30
CA GLU A 39 -0.62 23.73 -4.32
C GLU A 39 -1.43 25.02 -4.45
N SER A 40 -1.66 25.49 -5.68
CA SER A 40 -2.46 26.68 -5.94
C SER A 40 -3.91 26.50 -5.49
N GLN A 41 -4.51 25.34 -5.76
CA GLN A 41 -5.86 25.02 -5.30
C GLN A 41 -5.97 25.02 -3.78
N LEU A 42 -4.98 24.43 -3.08
CA LEU A 42 -4.95 24.42 -1.63
C LEU A 42 -4.79 25.84 -1.06
N ARG A 43 -3.88 26.66 -1.62
CA ARG A 43 -3.69 28.06 -1.21
C ARG A 43 -4.96 28.90 -1.38
N ASN A 44 -5.74 28.61 -2.41
CA ASN A 44 -7.00 29.29 -2.69
C ASN A 44 -8.20 28.73 -1.90
N GLY A 45 -7.99 27.72 -1.06
CA GLY A 45 -9.07 27.06 -0.31
C GLY A 45 -10.07 26.31 -1.18
N GLN A 46 -9.69 25.94 -2.41
CA GLN A 46 -10.54 25.18 -3.33
C GLN A 46 -10.60 23.69 -3.02
N ILE A 47 -9.56 23.18 -2.36
CA ILE A 47 -9.45 21.80 -1.92
C ILE A 47 -9.04 21.74 -0.46
N THR A 48 -9.42 20.65 0.21
CA THR A 48 -9.00 20.37 1.59
C THR A 48 -7.58 19.83 1.63
N VAL A 49 -6.97 19.81 2.81
CA VAL A 49 -5.65 19.15 3.00
C VAL A 49 -5.74 17.66 2.62
N ARG A 50 -6.85 17.00 2.97
CA ARG A 50 -7.09 15.60 2.58
C ARG A 50 -7.09 15.43 1.06
N ASP A 51 -7.76 16.30 0.32
CA ASP A 51 -7.79 16.24 -1.14
C ASP A 51 -6.42 16.51 -1.74
N PHE A 52 -5.66 17.42 -1.14
CA PHE A 52 -4.28 17.67 -1.51
C PHE A 52 -3.41 16.42 -1.31
N ILE A 53 -3.48 15.77 -0.15
CA ILE A 53 -2.79 14.49 0.11
C ILE A 53 -3.21 13.42 -0.88
N ARG A 54 -4.52 13.31 -1.18
CA ARG A 54 -5.03 12.42 -2.22
C ARG A 54 -4.37 12.70 -3.58
N GLY A 55 -4.33 13.96 -3.99
CA GLY A 55 -3.68 14.35 -5.24
C GLY A 55 -2.21 13.96 -5.30
N LEU A 56 -1.46 14.17 -4.21
CA LEU A 56 -0.05 13.77 -4.12
C LEU A 56 0.14 12.25 -4.25
N LEU A 57 -0.72 11.46 -3.60
CA LEU A 57 -0.65 9.99 -3.64
C LEU A 57 -1.04 9.42 -5.02
N LEU A 58 -1.84 10.14 -5.79
CA LEU A 58 -2.23 9.78 -7.15
C LEU A 58 -1.33 10.38 -8.23
N SER A 59 -0.37 11.23 -7.85
CA SER A 59 0.56 11.87 -8.79
C SER A 59 1.42 10.83 -9.51
N ASN A 60 1.82 11.15 -10.73
CA ASN A 60 2.70 10.29 -11.52
C ASN A 60 4.02 10.00 -10.78
N THR A 61 4.57 10.99 -10.09
CA THR A 61 5.79 10.85 -9.29
C THR A 61 5.62 9.80 -8.19
N PHE A 62 4.49 9.81 -7.48
CA PHE A 62 4.22 8.83 -6.42
C PHE A 62 3.99 7.42 -7.00
N VAL A 63 3.19 7.32 -8.05
CA VAL A 63 2.90 6.03 -8.71
C VAL A 63 4.17 5.39 -9.23
N THR A 64 4.99 6.14 -9.97
CA THR A 64 6.24 5.62 -10.53
C THR A 64 7.27 5.26 -9.46
N SER A 65 7.35 6.07 -8.39
CA SER A 65 8.36 5.85 -7.34
C SER A 65 7.98 4.74 -6.35
N PHE A 66 6.70 4.58 -6.04
CA PHE A 66 6.26 3.69 -4.95
C PHE A 66 5.39 2.53 -5.42
N TYR A 67 4.46 2.76 -6.34
CA TYR A 67 3.59 1.69 -6.81
C TYR A 67 4.28 0.77 -7.82
N GLU A 68 4.86 1.32 -8.87
CA GLU A 68 5.46 0.53 -9.95
C GLU A 68 6.72 -0.24 -9.55
N LYS A 69 7.45 0.24 -8.56
CA LYS A 69 8.72 -0.34 -8.11
C LYS A 69 8.60 -1.33 -6.95
N ASN A 70 7.39 -1.55 -6.45
CA ASN A 70 7.19 -2.38 -5.27
C ASN A 70 6.08 -3.40 -5.48
N SER A 71 6.08 -4.47 -4.67
CA SER A 71 4.94 -5.37 -4.56
C SER A 71 3.77 -4.68 -3.86
N ASN A 72 2.55 -5.19 -4.04
CA ASN A 72 1.38 -4.64 -3.36
C ASN A 72 1.53 -4.63 -1.85
N TYR A 73 2.08 -5.68 -1.25
CA TYR A 73 2.31 -5.74 0.20
C TYR A 73 3.16 -4.58 0.68
N ARG A 74 4.24 -4.31 -0.05
CA ARG A 74 5.12 -3.22 0.32
C ARG A 74 4.53 -1.85 0.03
N TYR A 75 3.79 -1.71 -1.07
CA TYR A 75 3.06 -0.50 -1.38
C TYR A 75 2.06 -0.15 -0.28
N VAL A 76 1.30 -1.16 0.21
CA VAL A 76 0.39 -1.01 1.34
C VAL A 76 1.12 -0.56 2.60
N GLU A 77 2.23 -1.23 2.97
CA GLU A 77 3.04 -0.81 4.13
C GLU A 77 3.47 0.66 4.03
N GLN A 78 3.93 1.07 2.85
CA GLN A 78 4.39 2.44 2.63
C GLN A 78 3.25 3.46 2.66
N CYS A 79 2.09 3.14 2.12
CA CYS A 79 0.92 4.01 2.16
C CYS A 79 0.37 4.15 3.58
N VAL A 80 0.21 3.05 4.31
CA VAL A 80 -0.25 3.07 5.71
C VAL A 80 0.69 3.91 6.58
N GLN A 81 2.00 3.74 6.41
CA GLN A 81 2.98 4.55 7.17
C GLN A 81 2.88 6.05 6.88
N ARG A 82 2.63 6.43 5.63
CA ARG A 82 2.55 7.84 5.23
C ARG A 82 1.21 8.48 5.54
N VAL A 83 0.13 7.74 5.28
CA VAL A 83 -1.24 8.26 5.38
C VAL A 83 -1.78 8.13 6.80
N LEU A 84 -1.62 6.94 7.43
CA LEU A 84 -2.11 6.71 8.80
C LEU A 84 -1.05 6.99 9.88
N GLY A 85 0.19 7.27 9.51
CA GLY A 85 1.25 7.59 10.47
C GLY A 85 1.65 6.43 11.38
N ARG A 86 1.36 5.18 11.01
CA ARG A 86 1.67 3.97 11.77
C ARG A 86 2.17 2.84 10.88
N ASP A 87 2.70 1.79 11.47
CA ASP A 87 2.91 0.55 10.75
C ASP A 87 1.61 -0.25 10.61
N VAL A 88 1.60 -1.18 9.68
CA VAL A 88 0.56 -2.19 9.57
C VAL A 88 0.55 -3.05 10.84
N TYR A 89 -0.61 -3.26 11.44
CA TYR A 89 -0.73 -4.00 12.71
C TYR A 89 -0.45 -5.50 12.55
N SER A 90 -0.86 -6.08 11.42
CA SER A 90 -0.76 -7.52 11.20
C SER A 90 -0.59 -7.88 9.73
N GLU A 91 -0.12 -9.10 9.47
CA GLU A 91 -0.12 -9.67 8.12
C GLU A 91 -1.53 -9.75 7.51
N GLN A 92 -2.54 -9.98 8.32
CA GLN A 92 -3.93 -10.03 7.85
C GLN A 92 -4.40 -8.67 7.33
N GLU A 93 -4.10 -7.58 8.03
CA GLU A 93 -4.38 -6.22 7.57
C GLU A 93 -3.66 -5.93 6.25
N LYS A 94 -2.40 -6.30 6.17
CA LYS A 94 -1.59 -6.13 4.96
C LYS A 94 -2.16 -6.90 3.76
N ILE A 95 -2.58 -8.15 3.99
CA ILE A 95 -3.23 -8.98 2.97
C ILE A 95 -4.57 -8.35 2.55
N ALA A 96 -5.41 -7.92 3.50
CA ALA A 96 -6.70 -7.31 3.20
C ALA A 96 -6.53 -6.06 2.31
N TRP A 97 -5.66 -5.15 2.68
CA TRP A 97 -5.37 -3.97 1.87
C TRP A 97 -4.73 -4.31 0.51
N SER A 98 -3.89 -5.34 0.44
CA SER A 98 -3.31 -5.76 -0.84
C SER A 98 -4.36 -6.33 -1.81
N ILE A 99 -5.42 -6.97 -1.29
CA ILE A 99 -6.57 -7.41 -2.07
C ILE A 99 -7.33 -6.19 -2.63
N VAL A 100 -7.51 -5.14 -1.82
CA VAL A 100 -8.13 -3.88 -2.30
C VAL A 100 -7.31 -3.27 -3.42
N VAL A 101 -5.98 -3.20 -3.30
CA VAL A 101 -5.10 -2.71 -4.37
C VAL A 101 -5.23 -3.57 -5.63
N ALA A 102 -5.37 -4.89 -5.49
CA ALA A 102 -5.51 -5.80 -6.63
C ALA A 102 -6.88 -5.70 -7.32
N THR A 103 -7.94 -5.44 -6.56
CA THR A 103 -9.32 -5.44 -7.05
C THR A 103 -9.80 -4.07 -7.51
N LYS A 104 -9.54 -3.02 -6.74
CA LYS A 104 -9.96 -1.64 -7.02
C LYS A 104 -8.88 -0.79 -7.68
N GLY A 105 -7.66 -1.32 -7.79
CA GLY A 105 -6.49 -0.56 -8.23
C GLY A 105 -5.93 0.34 -7.12
N TYR A 106 -4.79 1.00 -7.42
CA TYR A 106 -4.12 1.87 -6.46
C TYR A 106 -4.96 3.10 -6.09
N GLY A 107 -5.71 3.66 -7.04
CA GLY A 107 -6.58 4.82 -6.78
C GLY A 107 -7.71 4.49 -5.81
N GLY A 108 -8.43 3.38 -6.05
CA GLY A 108 -9.49 2.93 -5.15
C GLY A 108 -8.98 2.59 -3.75
N PHE A 109 -7.78 2.03 -3.65
CA PHE A 109 -7.13 1.78 -2.36
C PHE A 109 -6.83 3.08 -1.60
N ILE A 110 -6.29 4.10 -2.28
CA ILE A 110 -6.02 5.41 -1.65
C ILE A 110 -7.33 6.05 -1.18
N ASP A 111 -8.39 5.96 -1.97
CA ASP A 111 -9.69 6.50 -1.59
C ASP A 111 -10.27 5.78 -0.37
N ASP A 112 -10.22 4.47 -0.34
CA ASP A 112 -10.66 3.67 0.82
C ASP A 112 -9.82 3.99 2.08
N LEU A 113 -8.51 4.19 1.92
CA LEU A 113 -7.60 4.49 3.03
C LEU A 113 -7.86 5.88 3.63
N LEU A 114 -8.07 6.90 2.79
CA LEU A 114 -8.38 8.27 3.21
C LEU A 114 -9.82 8.42 3.74
N ASN A 115 -10.72 7.51 3.38
CA ASN A 115 -12.09 7.46 3.89
C ASN A 115 -12.23 6.55 5.11
N SER A 116 -11.15 5.91 5.56
CA SER A 116 -11.21 5.06 6.75
C SER A 116 -11.53 5.89 8.00
N ASP A 117 -12.28 5.29 8.92
CA ASP A 117 -12.62 5.93 10.20
C ASP A 117 -11.36 6.36 10.94
N GLU A 118 -10.31 5.53 10.90
CA GLU A 118 -9.02 5.81 11.52
C GLU A 118 -8.37 7.09 10.99
N TYR A 119 -8.42 7.32 9.67
CA TYR A 119 -7.87 8.55 9.08
C TYR A 119 -8.70 9.77 9.50
N LEU A 120 -10.03 9.67 9.38
CA LEU A 120 -10.94 10.77 9.67
C LEU A 120 -10.92 11.17 11.16
N GLU A 121 -10.85 10.20 12.06
CA GLU A 121 -10.73 10.46 13.51
C GLU A 121 -9.37 11.07 13.88
N SER A 122 -8.29 10.68 13.18
CA SER A 122 -6.94 11.11 13.51
C SER A 122 -6.54 12.45 12.88
N PHE A 123 -6.98 12.73 11.67
CA PHE A 123 -6.52 13.86 10.87
C PHE A 123 -7.66 14.70 10.29
N GLY A 124 -8.85 14.14 10.13
CA GLY A 124 -9.98 14.85 9.54
C GLY A 124 -9.70 15.27 8.08
N TYR A 125 -10.19 16.46 7.74
CA TYR A 125 -10.05 17.03 6.38
C TYR A 125 -8.92 18.05 6.25
N ASP A 126 -8.51 18.65 7.36
CA ASP A 126 -7.72 19.88 7.37
C ASP A 126 -6.34 19.71 8.04
N THR A 127 -6.02 18.52 8.50
CA THR A 127 -4.74 18.23 9.17
C THR A 127 -3.83 17.40 8.25
N VAL A 128 -2.58 17.84 8.14
CA VAL A 128 -1.54 17.06 7.46
C VAL A 128 -1.24 15.80 8.28
N PRO A 129 -1.29 14.59 7.68
CA PRO A 129 -0.90 13.38 8.38
C PRO A 129 0.50 13.47 8.97
N TYR A 130 0.66 12.93 10.15
CA TYR A 130 1.94 12.89 10.87
C TYR A 130 2.18 11.52 11.48
N GLN A 131 3.42 11.26 11.88
CA GLN A 131 3.76 10.00 12.54
C GLN A 131 3.18 9.95 13.94
N ARG A 132 2.30 8.98 14.18
CA ARG A 132 1.67 8.73 15.50
C ARG A 132 2.49 7.75 16.35
N ARG A 133 3.56 7.23 15.80
CA ARG A 133 4.43 6.23 16.40
C ARG A 133 5.71 6.89 16.92
N ARG A 134 6.26 6.35 18.02
CA ARG A 134 7.50 6.81 18.64
C ARG A 134 7.49 8.30 19.00
N ASN A 135 6.46 8.70 19.72
CA ASN A 135 6.43 10.05 20.27
C ASN A 135 7.56 10.19 21.30
N LEU A 136 8.42 11.16 21.09
CA LEU A 136 9.42 11.52 22.07
C LEU A 136 8.80 12.44 23.13
N PRO A 137 9.27 12.38 24.39
CA PRO A 137 8.82 13.31 25.42
C PRO A 137 8.95 14.77 24.96
N GLY A 138 7.86 15.52 25.04
CA GLY A 138 7.82 16.93 24.63
C GLY A 138 7.62 17.18 23.13
N ARG A 139 7.23 16.17 22.36
CA ARG A 139 6.81 16.33 20.96
C ARG A 139 5.39 15.81 20.77
N ASP A 140 4.57 16.56 20.04
CA ASP A 140 3.21 16.18 19.69
C ASP A 140 3.14 15.18 18.53
N GLU A 141 4.24 15.08 17.78
CA GLU A 141 4.38 14.21 16.63
C GLU A 141 5.41 13.13 16.90
N GLY A 142 5.19 11.96 16.31
CA GLY A 142 6.19 10.90 16.29
C GLY A 142 7.37 11.25 15.40
N GLU A 143 8.43 10.47 15.54
CA GLU A 143 9.60 10.59 14.70
C GLU A 143 9.27 10.26 13.25
N MET A 144 9.72 11.07 12.30
CA MET A 144 9.54 10.78 10.88
C MET A 144 10.18 9.43 10.53
N PRO A 145 9.54 8.61 9.70
CA PRO A 145 10.10 7.33 9.32
C PRO A 145 11.33 7.55 8.45
N PHE A 146 12.51 7.50 9.06
CA PHE A 146 13.79 7.54 8.34
C PHE A 146 13.95 6.37 7.36
N ASN A 147 13.21 5.31 7.56
CA ASN A 147 13.31 4.08 6.80
C ASN A 147 12.10 3.90 5.89
N LEU A 148 11.85 4.89 5.06
CA LEU A 148 11.13 4.61 3.83
C LEU A 148 12.01 3.65 3.05
N LYS A 149 11.76 2.37 3.27
CA LYS A 149 12.53 1.30 2.62
C LYS A 149 12.59 1.61 1.13
N SER A 150 13.78 1.64 0.56
CA SER A 150 13.99 1.89 -0.86
C SER A 150 13.18 0.95 -1.74
N PRO A 151 12.73 1.36 -2.91
CA PRO A 151 12.15 0.45 -3.90
C PRO A 151 13.05 -0.74 -4.12
N ARG A 152 12.51 -1.95 -4.14
CA ARG A 152 13.28 -3.18 -4.37
C ARG A 152 13.41 -3.52 -5.84
N TYR A 153 12.43 -3.08 -6.63
CA TYR A 153 12.29 -3.44 -8.02
C TYR A 153 11.99 -2.20 -8.84
N ASP A 154 12.56 -2.14 -10.03
CA ASP A 154 12.21 -1.14 -11.03
C ASP A 154 10.98 -1.57 -11.85
N SER A 155 10.53 -0.71 -12.75
CA SER A 155 9.38 -0.97 -13.63
C SER A 155 9.58 -2.22 -14.48
N TYR A 156 10.81 -2.49 -14.89
CA TYR A 156 11.15 -3.67 -15.68
C TYR A 156 10.92 -4.96 -14.89
N TYR A 157 11.48 -5.07 -13.68
CA TYR A 157 11.27 -6.23 -12.82
C TYR A 157 9.82 -6.37 -12.38
N ARG A 158 9.12 -5.27 -12.08
CA ARG A 158 7.70 -5.32 -11.81
C ARG A 158 6.93 -5.91 -13.01
N GLY A 159 7.34 -5.54 -14.23
CA GLY A 159 6.82 -6.07 -15.46
C GLY A 159 7.00 -7.58 -15.61
N ILE A 160 8.21 -8.08 -15.31
CA ILE A 160 8.56 -9.50 -15.43
C ILE A 160 7.93 -10.32 -14.32
N LEU A 161 8.05 -9.85 -13.06
CA LEU A 161 7.54 -10.56 -11.89
C LEU A 161 6.02 -10.50 -11.75
N GLY A 162 5.37 -9.64 -12.55
CA GLY A 162 3.92 -9.53 -12.55
C GLY A 162 3.35 -9.03 -11.23
N PHE A 163 4.06 -8.14 -10.50
CA PHE A 163 3.44 -7.46 -9.37
C PHE A 163 2.19 -6.69 -9.81
N PRO A 164 1.11 -6.80 -9.11
CA PRO A 164 0.81 -7.40 -7.80
C PRO A 164 0.46 -8.90 -7.80
N GLN A 165 0.64 -9.58 -8.91
CA GLN A 165 0.11 -10.92 -9.17
C GLN A 165 1.04 -12.06 -8.71
N ILE A 166 2.07 -11.79 -7.93
CA ILE A 166 2.79 -12.86 -7.24
C ILE A 166 1.90 -13.33 -6.10
N VAL A 167 1.21 -14.43 -6.35
CA VAL A 167 0.37 -15.07 -5.35
C VAL A 167 1.18 -16.16 -4.68
N TRP A 168 1.16 -16.18 -3.35
CA TRP A 168 1.60 -17.32 -2.59
C TRP A 168 0.65 -18.49 -2.86
N GLN A 169 1.15 -19.54 -3.46
CA GLN A 169 0.38 -20.78 -3.64
C GLN A 169 0.67 -21.71 -2.47
N ASN A 170 -0.32 -21.91 -1.61
CA ASN A 170 -0.22 -22.78 -0.46
C ASN A 170 0.10 -24.24 -0.83
N GLU A 171 -0.37 -24.67 -2.00
CA GLU A 171 -0.19 -26.05 -2.50
C GLU A 171 1.27 -26.36 -2.79
N ILE A 172 2.00 -25.42 -3.34
CA ILE A 172 3.42 -25.60 -3.69
C ILE A 172 4.38 -24.86 -2.75
N ARG A 173 3.86 -24.15 -1.78
CA ARG A 173 4.60 -23.39 -0.76
C ARG A 173 5.71 -22.50 -1.32
N ARG A 174 5.46 -21.87 -2.44
CA ARG A 174 6.39 -20.92 -3.08
C ARG A 174 5.65 -19.83 -3.82
N PHE A 175 6.37 -18.73 -4.04
CA PHE A 175 5.90 -17.67 -4.94
C PHE A 175 6.19 -18.10 -6.37
N VAL A 176 5.15 -18.21 -7.19
CA VAL A 176 5.29 -18.49 -8.62
C VAL A 176 5.04 -17.21 -9.38
N PRO A 177 6.02 -16.74 -10.18
CA PRO A 177 5.74 -15.69 -11.14
C PRO A 177 4.69 -16.20 -12.12
N GLN A 178 3.63 -15.44 -12.33
CA GLN A 178 2.69 -15.78 -13.38
C GLN A 178 3.28 -15.35 -14.73
N ASP A 179 3.51 -16.30 -15.62
CA ASP A 179 4.09 -16.06 -16.95
C ASP A 179 3.22 -15.15 -17.83
N LYS A 180 1.94 -15.03 -17.51
CA LYS A 180 1.02 -14.11 -18.17
C LYS A 180 0.43 -13.17 -17.13
N LYS A 181 0.67 -11.89 -17.33
CA LYS A 181 0.01 -10.85 -16.52
C LYS A 181 -1.50 -10.99 -16.69
N PRO A 182 -2.25 -11.46 -15.69
CA PRO A 182 -3.68 -11.27 -15.74
C PRO A 182 -3.88 -9.74 -15.64
N LYS A 183 -4.62 -9.17 -16.57
CA LYS A 183 -5.16 -7.83 -16.35
C LYS A 183 -6.00 -7.93 -15.08
N ALA A 184 -5.74 -7.06 -14.09
CA ALA A 184 -6.49 -7.05 -12.87
C ALA A 184 -8.00 -7.02 -13.24
N GLY A 185 -8.76 -8.00 -12.76
CA GLY A 185 -10.18 -8.09 -13.00
C GLY A 185 -10.64 -8.80 -14.29
N ASP A 186 -9.73 -9.38 -15.09
CA ASP A 186 -10.16 -10.18 -16.25
C ASP A 186 -10.31 -11.67 -15.86
N PRO A 187 -11.57 -12.19 -15.77
CA PRO A 187 -11.82 -13.59 -15.43
C PRO A 187 -11.23 -14.58 -16.44
N ALA A 188 -10.98 -14.15 -17.68
CA ALA A 188 -10.44 -15.00 -18.73
C ALA A 188 -9.01 -15.48 -18.40
N ASN A 189 -8.28 -14.75 -17.56
CA ASN A 189 -6.94 -15.15 -17.14
C ASN A 189 -6.96 -16.32 -16.15
N PHE A 190 -8.05 -16.49 -15.40
CA PHE A 190 -8.25 -17.64 -14.51
C PHE A 190 -8.67 -18.90 -15.27
N LEU A 191 -9.31 -18.76 -16.43
CA LEU A 191 -9.69 -19.90 -17.26
C LEU A 191 -8.49 -20.69 -17.78
N ASN A 192 -7.39 -20.04 -18.10
CA ASN A 192 -6.16 -20.71 -18.52
C ASN A 192 -5.49 -21.45 -17.36
N VAL A 193 -5.53 -20.87 -16.16
CA VAL A 193 -5.06 -21.52 -14.93
C VAL A 193 -5.96 -22.72 -14.59
N ALA A 194 -7.28 -22.56 -14.66
CA ALA A 194 -8.22 -23.64 -14.45
C ALA A 194 -8.06 -24.78 -15.47
N ARG A 195 -7.80 -24.46 -16.74
CA ARG A 195 -7.53 -25.47 -17.79
C ARG A 195 -6.19 -26.19 -17.56
N SER A 196 -5.16 -25.49 -17.11
CA SER A 196 -3.87 -26.09 -16.78
C SER A 196 -3.96 -27.00 -15.56
N LEU A 197 -4.79 -26.67 -14.58
CA LEU A 197 -5.10 -27.53 -13.44
C LEU A 197 -5.91 -28.76 -13.86
N GLY A 198 -6.87 -28.59 -14.78
CA GLY A 198 -7.67 -29.70 -15.32
C GLY A 198 -6.85 -30.70 -16.15
N SER A 199 -5.83 -30.24 -16.87
CA SER A 199 -4.93 -31.11 -17.64
C SER A 199 -3.89 -31.84 -16.77
N ALA A 200 -3.60 -31.35 -15.58
CA ALA A 200 -2.73 -32.04 -14.61
C ALA A 200 -3.43 -33.19 -13.86
N GLN A 201 -4.75 -33.32 -13.96
CA GLN A 201 -5.51 -34.41 -13.34
C GLN A 201 -5.32 -35.78 -14.02
N GLY A 202 -4.57 -35.86 -15.13
CA GLY A 202 -4.20 -37.13 -15.76
C GLY A 202 -3.19 -37.99 -14.98
N LYS A 203 -2.56 -37.48 -13.95
CA LYS A 203 -1.79 -38.26 -12.99
C LYS A 203 -2.62 -38.45 -11.72
N THR A 204 -3.42 -39.50 -11.71
CA THR A 204 -4.07 -39.98 -10.50
C THR A 204 -3.00 -40.29 -9.44
N THR A 205 -2.68 -39.32 -8.62
CA THR A 205 -2.12 -39.62 -7.32
C THR A 205 -3.16 -40.45 -6.58
N PRO A 206 -2.81 -41.66 -6.07
CA PRO A 206 -3.79 -42.46 -5.37
C PRO A 206 -4.34 -41.64 -4.22
N ARG A 207 -5.64 -41.46 -4.19
CA ARG A 207 -6.35 -40.81 -3.08
C ARG A 207 -6.04 -41.67 -1.84
N VAL A 208 -5.11 -41.21 -1.03
CA VAL A 208 -4.89 -41.82 0.28
C VAL A 208 -6.12 -41.48 1.11
N SER A 209 -6.92 -42.51 1.38
CA SER A 209 -8.07 -42.37 2.27
C SER A 209 -7.54 -41.98 3.65
N THR A 210 -7.89 -40.78 4.10
CA THR A 210 -7.52 -40.29 5.43
C THR A 210 -8.21 -41.04 6.57
N GLY A 211 -9.19 -41.91 6.27
CA GLY A 211 -9.94 -42.68 7.26
C GLY A 211 -9.12 -43.79 7.96
N ASN A 212 -7.97 -44.20 7.40
CA ASN A 212 -7.15 -45.26 7.95
C ASN A 212 -5.71 -44.80 8.32
N LEU A 213 -5.50 -43.52 8.48
CA LEU A 213 -4.22 -43.00 8.96
C LEU A 213 -4.21 -43.05 10.50
N ASP A 214 -3.50 -43.99 11.05
CA ASP A 214 -3.19 -44.03 12.47
C ASP A 214 -2.15 -42.92 12.79
N TYR A 215 -2.65 -41.77 13.18
CA TYR A 215 -1.84 -40.61 13.51
C TYR A 215 -1.02 -40.84 14.80
N LEU A 216 -1.44 -41.76 15.66
CA LEU A 216 -0.78 -41.99 16.94
C LEU A 216 0.53 -42.76 16.76
N SER A 217 0.68 -43.54 15.70
CA SER A 217 1.90 -44.31 15.42
C SER A 217 3.06 -43.48 14.85
N LYS A 218 2.76 -42.23 14.38
CA LYS A 218 3.74 -41.35 13.73
C LYS A 218 4.18 -40.17 14.59
N VAL A 219 3.67 -40.04 15.81
CA VAL A 219 4.11 -39.00 16.74
C VAL A 219 5.28 -39.54 17.55
N PRO A 220 6.47 -38.92 17.43
CA PRO A 220 7.59 -39.34 18.26
C PRO A 220 7.24 -39.10 19.73
N ARG A 221 7.17 -40.16 20.51
CA ARG A 221 7.04 -40.04 21.98
C ARG A 221 8.36 -39.49 22.53
N ARG A 222 8.27 -38.32 23.19
CA ARG A 222 9.35 -37.82 24.04
C ARG A 222 9.47 -38.65 25.28
#